data_0e90a853585046bebc894b51a3c3d42c
#
_entry.id   0e90a853585046bebc894b51a3c3d42c
#
_cell.length_a   1.000
_cell.length_b   1.000
_cell.length_c   1.000
_cell.angle_alpha   90.00
_cell.angle_beta   90.00
_cell.angle_gamma   90.00
#
_symmetry.space_group_name_H-M   'P 1'
#
loop_
_entity.id
_entity.type
_entity.pdbx_description
1 polymer ?
#
loop_
_entity_poly.entity_id
_entity_poly.type
_entity_poly.pdbx_seq_one_letter_code
_entity_poly.pdbx_strand_id
1 'polypeptide(L)'
;MRICRKIAALGLCAVLLVSLMPIVFAADAAPALQFDENGEFKILIVADTQDIDKPQKETIALLEAELDAAQPDLVVFLGDQIHGPSTGKSVERTQKALDAILQPIAERSLQFAVVFGNHDDEGGVSKETQMEY
;
A
#
# COMPACT_ATOMS: atom_id res chain seq x y z
N MET A 1 51.64 26.67 -20.04
CA MET A 1 51.33 25.31 -19.53
C MET A 1 50.86 25.21 -18.07
N ARG A 2 51.15 26.12 -17.16
CA ARG A 2 50.69 26.05 -15.75
C ARG A 2 49.25 26.51 -15.50
N ILE A 3 48.69 27.42 -16.33
CA ILE A 3 47.34 27.93 -16.18
C ILE A 3 46.26 26.92 -16.60
N CYS A 4 46.48 26.19 -17.72
CA CYS A 4 45.57 25.14 -18.16
C CYS A 4 45.42 23.99 -17.16
N ARG A 5 46.49 23.63 -16.40
CA ARG A 5 46.40 22.57 -15.37
C ARG A 5 45.54 22.98 -14.15
N LYS A 6 45.53 24.28 -13.80
CA LYS A 6 44.72 24.79 -12.69
C LYS A 6 43.23 24.88 -13.04
N ILE A 7 42.89 25.23 -14.29
CA ILE A 7 41.49 25.27 -14.75
C ILE A 7 40.90 23.86 -14.86
N ALA A 8 41.69 22.90 -15.34
CA ALA A 8 41.27 21.49 -15.41
C ALA A 8 41.02 20.89 -14.00
N ALA A 9 41.85 21.26 -13.01
CA ALA A 9 41.67 20.78 -11.63
C ALA A 9 40.44 21.39 -10.97
N LEU A 10 40.13 22.67 -11.20
CA LEU A 10 38.89 23.30 -10.69
C LEU A 10 37.64 22.75 -11.35
N GLY A 11 37.66 22.47 -12.65
CA GLY A 11 36.53 21.86 -13.34
C GLY A 11 36.24 20.44 -12.86
N LEU A 12 37.27 19.65 -12.58
CA LEU A 12 37.12 18.28 -12.06
C LEU A 12 36.57 18.26 -10.62
N CYS A 13 37.01 19.20 -9.77
CA CYS A 13 36.45 19.33 -8.41
C CYS A 13 34.96 19.77 -8.42
N ALA A 14 34.56 20.65 -9.35
CA ALA A 14 33.15 21.07 -9.44
C ALA A 14 32.24 19.92 -9.91
N VAL A 15 32.70 19.09 -10.85
CA VAL A 15 31.93 17.91 -11.31
C VAL A 15 31.83 16.85 -10.21
N LEU A 16 32.89 16.63 -9.42
CA LEU A 16 32.87 15.69 -8.29
C LEU A 16 31.99 16.16 -7.13
N LEU A 17 31.83 17.46 -6.91
CA LEU A 17 30.93 17.99 -5.87
C LEU A 17 29.47 17.87 -6.24
N VAL A 18 29.10 17.93 -7.52
CA VAL A 18 27.71 17.73 -7.97
C VAL A 18 27.29 16.25 -7.87
N SER A 19 28.23 15.31 -8.02
CA SER A 19 27.94 13.87 -7.94
C SER A 19 27.80 13.34 -6.49
N LEU A 20 28.06 14.17 -5.48
CA LEU A 20 27.94 13.81 -4.07
C LEU A 20 26.67 14.38 -3.39
N MET A 21 25.78 15.03 -4.16
CA MET A 21 24.47 15.39 -3.61
C MET A 21 23.66 14.10 -3.42
N PRO A 22 23.26 13.75 -2.18
CA PRO A 22 22.33 12.65 -1.99
C PRO A 22 21.04 13.00 -2.71
N ILE A 23 20.64 12.15 -3.66
CA ILE A 23 19.27 12.21 -4.20
C ILE A 23 18.38 11.78 -3.04
N VAL A 24 17.85 12.74 -2.33
CA VAL A 24 16.76 12.50 -1.36
C VAL A 24 15.53 12.22 -2.19
N PHE A 25 15.19 10.95 -2.35
CA PHE A 25 13.86 10.58 -2.77
C PHE A 25 12.95 10.99 -1.60
N ALA A 26 12.22 12.08 -1.78
CA ALA A 26 11.07 12.32 -0.93
C ALA A 26 10.14 11.10 -1.16
N ALA A 27 9.89 10.31 -0.12
CA ALA A 27 8.77 9.39 -0.18
C ALA A 27 7.55 10.27 -0.45
N ASP A 28 6.86 10.04 -1.56
CA ASP A 28 5.63 10.75 -1.85
C ASP A 28 4.70 10.52 -0.66
N ALA A 29 4.40 11.59 0.07
CA ALA A 29 3.40 11.51 1.11
C ALA A 29 2.07 11.09 0.46
N ALA A 30 1.38 10.13 1.06
CA ALA A 30 0.06 9.75 0.59
C ALA A 30 -0.81 11.01 0.40
N PRO A 31 -1.59 11.11 -0.67
CA PRO A 31 -2.42 12.28 -0.93
C PRO A 31 -3.34 12.55 0.27
N ALA A 32 -3.49 13.81 0.65
CA ALA A 32 -4.38 14.16 1.76
C ALA A 32 -5.82 13.81 1.40
N LEU A 33 -6.53 13.14 2.32
CA LEU A 33 -7.97 12.89 2.17
C LEU A 33 -8.69 14.24 2.25
N GLN A 34 -9.46 14.58 1.22
CA GLN A 34 -10.16 15.85 1.11
C GLN A 34 -11.41 15.70 0.24
N PHE A 35 -12.39 16.55 0.46
CA PHE A 35 -13.54 16.65 -0.43
C PHE A 35 -13.11 17.14 -1.81
N ASP A 36 -13.82 16.72 -2.84
CA ASP A 36 -13.63 17.20 -4.19
C ASP A 36 -14.14 18.66 -4.36
N GLU A 37 -14.04 19.20 -5.58
CA GLU A 37 -14.50 20.57 -5.90
C GLU A 37 -16.01 20.76 -5.74
N ASN A 38 -16.80 19.68 -5.73
CA ASN A 38 -18.25 19.69 -5.52
C ASN A 38 -18.63 19.47 -4.05
N GLY A 39 -17.65 19.24 -3.17
CA GLY A 39 -17.89 18.92 -1.77
C GLY A 39 -18.26 17.45 -1.54
N GLU A 40 -17.94 16.55 -2.47
CA GLU A 40 -18.17 15.12 -2.36
C GLU A 40 -16.91 14.39 -1.88
N PHE A 41 -17.12 13.30 -1.12
CA PHE A 41 -16.09 12.36 -0.69
C PHE A 41 -16.68 10.95 -0.66
N LYS A 42 -16.13 10.05 -1.46
CA LYS A 42 -16.67 8.70 -1.63
C LYS A 42 -15.88 7.69 -0.80
N ILE A 43 -16.60 6.90 -0.02
CA ILE A 43 -16.01 5.80 0.75
C ILE A 43 -16.58 4.49 0.22
N LEU A 44 -15.70 3.59 -0.24
CA LEU A 44 -16.08 2.20 -0.49
C LEU A 44 -15.92 1.41 0.81
N ILE A 45 -16.99 0.78 1.25
CA ILE A 45 -17.01 -0.09 2.43
C ILE A 45 -16.97 -1.53 1.97
N VAL A 46 -15.96 -2.26 2.44
CA VAL A 46 -15.74 -3.69 2.15
C VAL A 46 -15.83 -4.47 3.46
N ALA A 47 -16.61 -5.52 3.50
CA ALA A 47 -16.75 -6.39 4.66
C ALA A 47 -16.71 -7.85 4.24
N ASP A 48 -16.26 -8.72 5.14
CA ASP A 48 -16.39 -10.18 5.03
C ASP A 48 -15.83 -10.77 3.72
N THR A 49 -14.71 -10.28 3.24
CA THR A 49 -14.04 -10.88 2.09
C THR A 49 -13.59 -12.31 2.39
N GLN A 50 -13.20 -12.57 3.63
CA GLN A 50 -12.83 -13.88 4.18
C GLN A 50 -11.96 -14.72 3.22
N ASP A 51 -11.02 -14.05 2.54
CA ASP A 51 -10.17 -14.70 1.57
C ASP A 51 -8.97 -15.39 2.25
N ILE A 52 -8.18 -16.09 1.48
CA ILE A 52 -7.07 -16.93 1.97
C ILE A 52 -5.81 -16.68 1.14
N ASP A 53 -4.69 -17.31 1.53
CA ASP A 53 -3.40 -17.25 0.85
C ASP A 53 -3.38 -17.78 -0.59
N LYS A 54 -4.50 -18.33 -1.04
CA LYS A 54 -4.81 -18.67 -2.45
C LYS A 54 -6.13 -17.99 -2.80
N PRO A 55 -6.09 -16.71 -3.21
CA PRO A 55 -7.28 -15.89 -3.30
C PRO A 55 -8.29 -16.46 -4.30
N GLN A 56 -9.55 -16.31 -3.97
CA GLN A 56 -10.65 -16.63 -4.87
C GLN A 56 -10.72 -15.57 -5.96
N LYS A 57 -10.64 -16.00 -7.20
CA LYS A 57 -10.66 -15.10 -8.37
C LYS A 57 -11.89 -14.22 -8.42
N GLU A 58 -13.03 -14.77 -7.98
CA GLU A 58 -14.33 -14.10 -7.96
C GLU A 58 -14.35 -12.96 -6.94
N THR A 59 -13.73 -13.15 -5.77
CA THR A 59 -13.60 -12.11 -4.73
C THR A 59 -12.77 -10.95 -5.25
N ILE A 60 -11.61 -11.25 -5.83
CA ILE A 60 -10.73 -10.21 -6.39
C ILE A 60 -11.40 -9.48 -7.55
N ALA A 61 -12.01 -10.21 -8.49
CA ALA A 61 -12.68 -9.61 -9.65
C ALA A 61 -13.87 -8.72 -9.23
N LEU A 62 -14.62 -9.10 -8.19
CA LEU A 62 -15.69 -8.27 -7.64
C LEU A 62 -15.13 -6.99 -7.03
N LEU A 63 -14.09 -7.11 -6.20
CA LEU A 63 -13.44 -5.95 -5.58
C LEU A 63 -12.90 -4.97 -6.63
N GLU A 64 -12.24 -5.47 -7.67
CA GLU A 64 -11.76 -4.65 -8.79
C GLU A 64 -12.92 -3.93 -9.49
N ALA A 65 -14.01 -4.64 -9.78
CA ALA A 65 -15.18 -4.06 -10.43
C ALA A 65 -15.85 -2.98 -9.58
N GLU A 66 -15.93 -3.17 -8.26
CA GLU A 66 -16.47 -2.19 -7.33
C GLU A 66 -15.58 -0.95 -7.23
N LEU A 67 -14.27 -1.12 -7.17
CA LEU A 67 -13.30 -0.02 -7.17
C LEU A 67 -13.41 0.81 -8.45
N ASP A 68 -13.51 0.15 -9.60
CA ASP A 68 -13.63 0.83 -10.90
C ASP A 68 -14.98 1.55 -11.06
N ALA A 69 -16.07 0.97 -10.54
CA ALA A 69 -17.39 1.56 -10.62
C ALA A 69 -17.59 2.73 -9.63
N ALA A 70 -17.12 2.58 -8.40
CA ALA A 70 -17.29 3.57 -7.35
C ALA A 70 -16.30 4.72 -7.47
N GLN A 71 -15.08 4.45 -7.90
CA GLN A 71 -13.95 5.39 -7.89
C GLN A 71 -13.86 6.12 -6.53
N PRO A 72 -13.59 5.36 -5.44
CA PRO A 72 -13.63 5.91 -4.09
C PRO A 72 -12.40 6.76 -3.79
N ASP A 73 -12.53 7.69 -2.84
CA ASP A 73 -11.43 8.44 -2.25
C ASP A 73 -10.77 7.68 -1.09
N LEU A 74 -11.51 6.76 -0.48
CA LEU A 74 -11.06 5.92 0.63
C LEU A 74 -11.76 4.55 0.57
N VAL A 75 -11.00 3.50 0.87
CA VAL A 75 -11.58 2.16 1.11
C VAL A 75 -11.55 1.86 2.60
N VAL A 76 -12.65 1.37 3.16
CA VAL A 76 -12.72 0.98 4.58
C VAL A 76 -13.12 -0.49 4.67
N PHE A 77 -12.23 -1.30 5.23
CA PHE A 77 -12.51 -2.69 5.57
C PHE A 77 -13.14 -2.78 6.96
N LEU A 78 -14.29 -3.43 7.05
CA LEU A 78 -15.07 -3.55 8.30
C LEU A 78 -14.85 -4.88 9.04
N GLY A 79 -13.78 -5.58 8.76
CA GLY A 79 -13.47 -6.82 9.45
C GLY A 79 -13.67 -8.05 8.56
N ASP A 80 -13.16 -9.17 9.07
CA ASP A 80 -13.18 -10.46 8.41
C ASP A 80 -12.59 -10.41 6.99
N GLN A 81 -11.46 -9.72 6.86
CA GLN A 81 -10.72 -9.60 5.61
C GLN A 81 -10.19 -10.95 5.16
N ILE A 82 -9.74 -11.75 6.11
CA ILE A 82 -9.18 -13.08 5.86
C ILE A 82 -9.93 -14.14 6.66
N HIS A 83 -9.91 -15.35 6.14
CA HIS A 83 -10.39 -16.50 6.89
C HIS A 83 -9.22 -17.11 7.70
N GLY A 84 -8.99 -16.56 8.90
CA GLY A 84 -7.90 -16.96 9.80
C GLY A 84 -7.76 -18.46 10.03
N PRO A 85 -8.84 -19.23 10.27
CA PRO A 85 -8.74 -20.69 10.40
C PRO A 85 -8.07 -21.37 9.21
N SER A 86 -8.22 -20.85 7.99
CA SER A 86 -7.60 -21.41 6.78
C SER A 86 -6.15 -21.02 6.60
N THR A 87 -5.74 -19.83 7.04
CA THR A 87 -4.32 -19.40 7.02
C THR A 87 -3.54 -20.05 8.15
N GLY A 88 -4.21 -20.41 9.25
CA GLY A 88 -3.61 -21.02 10.44
C GLY A 88 -2.59 -20.08 11.10
N LYS A 89 -1.69 -20.66 11.89
CA LYS A 89 -0.66 -19.91 12.65
C LYS A 89 0.51 -19.40 11.78
N SER A 90 0.33 -19.33 10.46
CA SER A 90 1.37 -18.92 9.54
C SER A 90 1.27 -17.45 9.22
N VAL A 91 2.19 -16.64 9.74
CA VAL A 91 2.32 -15.22 9.40
C VAL A 91 2.45 -15.03 7.89
N GLU A 92 3.27 -15.83 7.22
CA GLU A 92 3.46 -15.75 5.76
C GLU A 92 2.15 -15.97 4.99
N ARG A 93 1.32 -16.95 5.40
CA ARG A 93 0.04 -17.20 4.73
C ARG A 93 -0.97 -16.10 5.01
N THR A 94 -0.97 -15.58 6.23
CA THR A 94 -1.80 -14.41 6.60
C THR A 94 -1.42 -13.20 5.77
N GLN A 95 -0.14 -12.89 5.64
CA GLN A 95 0.35 -11.79 4.81
C GLN A 95 -0.04 -11.96 3.33
N LYS A 96 0.11 -13.17 2.77
CA LYS A 96 -0.32 -13.45 1.38
C LYS A 96 -1.82 -13.25 1.18
N ALA A 97 -2.64 -13.58 2.17
CA ALA A 97 -4.08 -13.36 2.09
C ALA A 97 -4.41 -11.86 2.12
N LEU A 98 -3.75 -11.09 3.00
CA LEU A 98 -3.87 -9.63 3.05
C LEU A 98 -3.38 -8.98 1.76
N ASP A 99 -2.20 -9.37 1.26
CA ASP A 99 -1.67 -8.88 -0.02
C ASP A 99 -2.68 -9.03 -1.16
N ALA A 100 -3.33 -10.17 -1.24
CA ALA A 100 -4.26 -10.46 -2.32
C ALA A 100 -5.45 -9.49 -2.37
N ILE A 101 -6.02 -9.14 -1.22
CA ILE A 101 -7.16 -8.20 -1.14
C ILE A 101 -6.71 -6.73 -1.15
N LEU A 102 -5.49 -6.42 -0.73
CA LEU A 102 -4.96 -5.05 -0.71
C LEU A 102 -4.32 -4.65 -2.04
N GLN A 103 -3.85 -5.60 -2.84
CA GLN A 103 -3.20 -5.33 -4.13
C GLN A 103 -4.06 -4.47 -5.07
N PRO A 104 -5.36 -4.73 -5.32
CA PRO A 104 -6.18 -3.90 -6.19
C PRO A 104 -6.29 -2.43 -5.75
N ILE A 105 -6.20 -2.19 -4.45
CA ILE A 105 -6.25 -0.86 -3.83
C ILE A 105 -4.91 -0.16 -4.01
N ALA A 106 -3.82 -0.86 -3.75
CA ALA A 106 -2.46 -0.36 -3.92
C ALA A 106 -2.15 0.00 -5.39
N GLU A 107 -2.59 -0.83 -6.35
CA GLU A 107 -2.43 -0.57 -7.78
C GLU A 107 -3.14 0.71 -8.25
N ARG A 108 -4.18 1.14 -7.53
CA ARG A 108 -4.91 2.39 -7.77
C ARG A 108 -4.41 3.56 -6.92
N SER A 109 -3.35 3.34 -6.12
CA SER A 109 -2.81 4.32 -5.17
C SER A 109 -3.87 4.88 -4.20
N LEU A 110 -4.87 4.08 -3.88
CA LEU A 110 -5.94 4.43 -2.94
C LEU A 110 -5.47 4.24 -1.49
N GLN A 111 -5.95 5.08 -0.61
CA GLN A 111 -5.79 4.90 0.83
C GLN A 111 -6.85 3.95 1.37
N PHE A 112 -6.53 3.24 2.43
CA PHE A 112 -7.49 2.38 3.11
C PHE A 112 -7.34 2.47 4.63
N ALA A 113 -8.43 2.09 5.31
CA ALA A 113 -8.48 1.89 6.76
C ALA A 113 -9.03 0.50 7.05
N VAL A 114 -8.61 -0.08 8.17
CA VAL A 114 -8.98 -1.45 8.56
C VAL A 114 -9.57 -1.46 9.96
N VAL A 115 -10.67 -2.19 10.11
CA VAL A 115 -11.17 -2.71 11.38
C VAL A 115 -11.09 -4.22 11.31
N PHE A 116 -10.69 -4.88 12.40
CA PHE A 116 -10.62 -6.34 12.44
C PHE A 116 -11.93 -6.95 12.92
N GLY A 117 -12.34 -8.02 12.25
CA GLY A 117 -13.44 -8.89 12.67
C GLY A 117 -12.98 -10.06 13.56
N ASN A 118 -13.84 -11.05 13.73
CA ASN A 118 -13.52 -12.21 14.55
C ASN A 118 -12.70 -13.28 13.79
N HIS A 119 -12.86 -13.38 12.48
CA HIS A 119 -12.14 -14.39 11.68
C HIS A 119 -10.68 -14.03 11.42
N ASP A 120 -10.31 -12.75 11.52
CA ASP A 120 -8.97 -12.29 11.15
C ASP A 120 -7.87 -12.91 12.03
N ASP A 121 -8.13 -13.16 13.33
CA ASP A 121 -7.13 -13.73 14.25
C ASP A 121 -7.46 -15.16 14.74
N GLU A 122 -8.56 -15.76 14.32
CA GLU A 122 -8.93 -17.13 14.69
C GLU A 122 -7.89 -18.19 14.28
N GLY A 123 -7.08 -17.91 13.27
CA GLY A 123 -5.93 -18.73 12.88
C GLY A 123 -4.77 -18.70 13.87
N GLY A 124 -4.76 -17.72 14.77
CA GLY A 124 -3.72 -17.53 15.80
C GLY A 124 -2.56 -16.64 15.39
N VAL A 125 -2.69 -15.85 14.31
CA VAL A 125 -1.86 -14.67 14.03
C VAL A 125 -2.64 -13.45 14.55
N SER A 126 -2.10 -12.79 15.57
CA SER A 126 -2.83 -11.72 16.27
C SER A 126 -3.07 -10.50 15.38
N LYS A 127 -4.10 -9.70 15.73
CA LYS A 127 -4.43 -8.44 15.06
C LYS A 127 -3.27 -7.44 15.13
N GLU A 128 -2.54 -7.41 16.24
CA GLU A 128 -1.35 -6.59 16.41
C GLU A 128 -0.27 -6.98 15.39
N THR A 129 -0.02 -8.28 15.21
CA THR A 129 0.95 -8.78 14.20
C THR A 129 0.52 -8.42 12.78
N GLN A 130 -0.78 -8.44 12.50
CA GLN A 130 -1.31 -8.05 11.18
C GLN A 130 -1.23 -6.54 10.95
N MET A 131 -1.33 -5.72 12.01
CA MET A 131 -1.17 -4.26 11.93
C MET A 131 0.28 -3.80 11.73
N GLU A 132 1.24 -4.63 12.11
CA GLU A 132 2.68 -4.34 11.91
C GLU A 132 3.15 -4.61 10.48
N TYR A 133 2.31 -5.25 9.69
CA TYR A 133 2.57 -5.57 8.29
C TYR A 133 2.20 -4.43 7.37
#